data_b133d9c6608ee9ae10dc90deab64565b
#
_entry.id   b133d9c6608ee9ae10dc90deab64565b
#
_cell.length_a   1.000
_cell.length_b   1.000
_cell.length_c   1.000
_cell.angle_alpha   90.00
_cell.angle_beta   90.00
_cell.angle_gamma   90.00
#
_symmetry.space_group_name_H-M   'P 1'
#
loop_
_entity.id
_entity.type
_entity.pdbx_description
1 polymer ?
#
loop_
_entity_poly.entity_id
_entity_poly.type
_entity_poly.pdbx_seq_one_letter_code
_entity_poly.pdbx_strand_id
1 'polypeptide(L)'
;MNTTTTNQTVKVGHVSVDSGQVIIADPCYIMDGPHDEAPVHDPKDHKVASYGHPCKVTLSEERYGEFPVKGYATAIASASGYGDGNYPVYGEVNEDGRMVALHIYFDEDPHSGEQSMSARFVNGLKDGTVIYDEDKGHYVDLNEVTA
;
A
#
# COMPACT_ATOMS: atom_id res chain seq x y z
N MET A 1 -36.51 10.52 -10.89
CA MET A 1 -35.85 9.22 -11.20
C MET A 1 -34.43 9.30 -10.69
N ASN A 2 -34.10 8.58 -9.62
CA ASN A 2 -32.71 8.45 -9.21
C ASN A 2 -32.02 7.47 -10.16
N THR A 3 -31.34 8.00 -11.16
CA THR A 3 -30.39 7.21 -11.94
C THR A 3 -29.20 6.93 -11.02
N THR A 4 -29.13 5.71 -10.50
CA THR A 4 -27.93 5.26 -9.76
C THR A 4 -26.82 5.12 -10.80
N THR A 5 -26.01 6.16 -10.92
CA THR A 5 -24.82 6.14 -11.76
C THR A 5 -23.84 5.15 -11.16
N THR A 6 -23.60 4.05 -11.85
CA THR A 6 -22.66 3.03 -11.39
C THR A 6 -21.28 3.38 -11.91
N ASN A 7 -20.34 3.68 -10.99
CA ASN A 7 -18.93 3.85 -11.34
C ASN A 7 -18.36 2.53 -11.87
N GLN A 8 -17.43 2.62 -12.82
CA GLN A 8 -16.70 1.48 -13.33
C GLN A 8 -15.43 1.26 -12.50
N THR A 9 -15.21 0.02 -12.03
CA THR A 9 -13.95 -0.38 -11.40
C THR A 9 -12.92 -0.73 -12.46
N VAL A 10 -11.73 -0.14 -12.34
CA VAL A 10 -10.60 -0.39 -13.23
C VAL A 10 -9.37 -0.76 -12.41
N LYS A 11 -8.54 -1.68 -12.91
CA LYS A 11 -7.26 -1.98 -12.27
C LYS A 11 -6.26 -0.89 -12.66
N VAL A 12 -5.73 -0.19 -11.66
CA VAL A 12 -4.69 0.84 -11.85
C VAL A 12 -3.31 0.19 -11.95
N GLY A 13 -3.04 -0.79 -11.10
CA GLY A 13 -1.74 -1.47 -11.04
C GLY A 13 -1.47 -2.07 -9.67
N HIS A 14 -0.21 -2.03 -9.28
CA HIS A 14 0.26 -2.48 -7.98
C HIS A 14 1.13 -1.42 -7.33
N VAL A 15 1.13 -1.39 -6.01
CA VAL A 15 2.09 -0.64 -5.20
C VAL A 15 3.03 -1.62 -4.50
N SER A 16 4.34 -1.37 -4.61
CA SER A 16 5.36 -2.14 -3.90
C SER A 16 5.60 -1.54 -2.52
N VAL A 17 5.63 -2.37 -1.50
CA VAL A 17 5.81 -1.97 -0.10
C VAL A 17 6.98 -2.74 0.50
N ASP A 18 8.01 -2.02 0.95
CA ASP A 18 9.22 -2.56 1.60
C ASP A 18 9.43 -2.01 3.02
N SER A 19 8.52 -1.17 3.49
CA SER A 19 8.60 -0.56 4.83
C SER A 19 7.38 -0.88 5.71
N GLY A 20 6.52 -1.78 5.23
CA GLY A 20 5.28 -2.12 5.93
C GLY A 20 4.25 -1.01 5.98
N GLN A 21 4.42 0.04 5.17
CA GLN A 21 3.53 1.21 5.16
C GLN A 21 3.41 1.84 3.78
N VAL A 22 2.32 2.54 3.58
CA VAL A 22 2.07 3.39 2.40
C VAL A 22 1.73 4.80 2.83
N ILE A 23 1.98 5.77 1.95
CA ILE A 23 1.50 7.14 2.13
C ILE A 23 0.61 7.54 0.96
N ILE A 24 -0.33 8.43 1.24
CA ILE A 24 -1.12 9.14 0.23
C ILE A 24 -0.84 10.63 0.41
N ALA A 25 -0.25 11.24 -0.60
CA ALA A 25 0.14 12.63 -0.56
C ALA A 25 0.09 13.23 -1.96
N ASP A 26 -0.07 14.55 -2.03
CA ASP A 26 0.11 15.27 -3.28
C ASP A 26 1.61 15.27 -3.65
N PRO A 27 1.98 14.85 -4.86
CA PRO A 27 3.38 14.81 -5.29
C PRO A 27 4.11 16.15 -5.16
N CYS A 28 3.42 17.27 -5.33
CA CYS A 28 4.03 18.60 -5.24
C CYS A 28 4.59 18.93 -3.84
N TYR A 29 4.16 18.22 -2.79
CA TYR A 29 4.64 18.42 -1.43
C TYR A 29 5.78 17.47 -1.04
N ILE A 30 5.96 16.36 -1.74
CA ILE A 30 6.92 15.32 -1.35
C ILE A 30 7.97 15.04 -2.41
N MET A 31 7.70 15.38 -3.68
CA MET A 31 8.66 15.22 -4.77
C MET A 31 9.31 16.55 -5.11
N ASP A 32 10.59 16.50 -5.45
CA ASP A 32 11.39 17.66 -5.86
C ASP A 32 11.95 17.43 -7.27
N GLY A 33 12.29 18.56 -7.92
CA GLY A 33 12.87 18.56 -9.25
C GLY A 33 11.92 19.02 -10.36
N PRO A 34 12.47 19.33 -11.56
CA PRO A 34 11.67 19.68 -12.73
C PRO A 34 10.86 18.48 -13.24
N HIS A 35 9.76 18.75 -13.92
CA HIS A 35 8.79 17.74 -14.37
C HIS A 35 9.34 16.69 -15.34
N ASP A 36 10.43 17.00 -16.02
CA ASP A 36 11.02 16.24 -17.12
C ASP A 36 12.41 15.65 -16.80
N GLU A 37 12.94 15.89 -15.62
CA GLU A 37 14.23 15.35 -15.19
C GLU A 37 14.08 14.39 -14.02
N ALA A 38 14.99 13.40 -13.96
CA ALA A 38 15.10 12.56 -12.77
C ALA A 38 15.44 13.44 -11.55
N PRO A 39 14.76 13.29 -10.42
CA PRO A 39 14.98 14.12 -9.26
C PRO A 39 16.41 13.99 -8.76
N VAL A 40 17.11 15.11 -8.68
CA VAL A 40 18.36 15.19 -7.95
C VAL A 40 18.02 15.41 -6.49
N HIS A 41 18.18 14.38 -5.68
CA HIS A 41 17.95 14.48 -4.25
C HIS A 41 19.07 15.29 -3.60
N ASP A 42 18.79 16.54 -3.24
CA ASP A 42 19.66 17.30 -2.32
C ASP A 42 19.24 16.98 -0.88
N PRO A 43 20.07 16.27 -0.10
CA PRO A 43 19.75 15.96 1.30
C PRO A 43 19.63 17.21 2.19
N LYS A 44 19.98 18.39 1.69
CA LYS A 44 19.82 19.68 2.37
C LYS A 44 18.51 20.40 2.04
N ASP A 45 17.72 19.89 1.08
CA ASP A 45 16.44 20.50 0.74
C ASP A 45 15.37 20.06 1.74
N HIS A 46 15.04 20.95 2.66
CA HIS A 46 14.04 20.78 3.71
C HIS A 46 12.59 20.71 3.19
N LYS A 47 12.38 20.65 1.89
CA LYS A 47 11.04 20.60 1.29
C LYS A 47 10.42 19.21 1.31
N VAL A 48 11.21 18.18 1.50
CA VAL A 48 10.74 16.80 1.55
C VAL A 48 10.29 16.45 2.97
N ALA A 49 9.12 15.82 3.09
CA ALA A 49 8.64 15.32 4.37
C ALA A 49 9.65 14.30 4.97
N SER A 50 9.89 14.40 6.28
CA SER A 50 10.75 13.45 6.97
C SER A 50 10.11 12.05 7.00
N TYR A 51 10.88 11.02 6.68
CA TYR A 51 10.48 9.61 6.81
C TYR A 51 10.00 9.25 8.23
N GLY A 52 10.52 9.94 9.25
CA GLY A 52 10.09 9.76 10.64
C GLY A 52 8.63 10.15 10.91
N HIS A 53 8.03 11.04 10.12
CA HIS A 53 6.63 11.44 10.31
C HIS A 53 5.64 10.29 10.02
N PRO A 54 5.64 9.66 8.84
CA PRO A 54 4.77 8.50 8.61
C PRO A 54 5.09 7.33 9.55
N CYS A 55 6.36 7.12 9.93
CA CYS A 55 6.72 6.08 10.89
C CYS A 55 6.03 6.26 12.24
N LYS A 56 5.96 7.49 12.77
CA LYS A 56 5.24 7.76 14.02
C LYS A 56 3.76 7.41 13.93
N VAL A 57 3.15 7.67 12.79
CA VAL A 57 1.74 7.36 12.55
C VAL A 57 1.51 5.86 12.47
N THR A 58 2.30 5.14 11.69
CA THR A 58 2.12 3.70 11.46
C THR A 58 2.56 2.84 12.65
N LEU A 59 3.38 3.37 13.55
CA LEU A 59 3.76 2.75 14.83
C LEU A 59 2.81 3.11 15.98
N SER A 60 1.81 3.99 15.75
CA SER A 60 0.77 4.28 16.73
C SER A 60 -0.17 3.08 16.94
N GLU A 61 -1.03 3.17 17.94
CA GLU A 61 -2.02 2.13 18.23
C GLU A 61 -2.96 1.87 17.05
N GLU A 62 -3.41 2.94 16.38
CA GLU A 62 -4.31 2.88 15.22
C GLU A 62 -3.62 2.35 13.96
N ARG A 63 -2.31 2.59 13.81
CA ARG A 63 -1.49 2.23 12.65
C ARG A 63 -1.82 2.98 11.35
N TYR A 64 -2.55 4.06 11.44
CA TYR A 64 -2.88 4.97 10.34
C TYR A 64 -3.18 6.36 10.87
N GLY A 65 -3.11 7.37 10.02
CA GLY A 65 -3.47 8.74 10.36
C GLY A 65 -2.83 9.78 9.45
N GLU A 66 -3.04 11.02 9.82
CA GLU A 66 -2.48 12.17 9.12
C GLU A 66 -1.08 12.51 9.64
N PHE A 67 -0.25 13.05 8.76
CA PHE A 67 1.01 13.69 9.14
C PHE A 67 1.23 14.97 8.34
N PRO A 68 1.95 15.96 8.91
CA PRO A 68 2.16 17.22 8.22
C PRO A 68 3.24 17.11 7.13
N VAL A 69 2.98 17.78 6.00
CA VAL A 69 3.97 18.03 4.95
C VAL A 69 4.05 19.55 4.72
N LYS A 70 5.26 20.11 4.62
CA LYS A 70 5.51 21.55 4.43
C LYS A 70 4.79 22.47 5.43
N GLY A 71 4.42 22.01 6.61
CA GLY A 71 3.86 22.83 7.68
C GLY A 71 2.42 23.33 7.49
N TYR A 72 1.82 23.22 6.31
CA TYR A 72 0.47 23.70 6.00
C TYR A 72 -0.40 22.68 5.26
N ALA A 73 0.18 21.59 4.82
CA ALA A 73 -0.53 20.52 4.13
C ALA A 73 -0.45 19.22 4.91
N THR A 74 -1.33 18.30 4.62
CA THR A 74 -1.39 16.98 5.24
C THR A 74 -1.25 15.87 4.22
N ALA A 75 -0.68 14.76 4.68
CA ALA A 75 -0.67 13.48 4.00
C ALA A 75 -1.24 12.41 4.93
N ILE A 76 -1.56 11.26 4.38
CA ILE A 76 -2.03 10.09 5.12
C ILE A 76 -0.92 9.04 5.11
N ALA A 77 -0.70 8.39 6.24
CA ALA A 77 0.08 7.17 6.33
C ALA A 77 -0.79 6.02 6.84
N SER A 78 -0.56 4.84 6.33
CA SER A 78 -1.21 3.62 6.80
C SER A 78 -0.23 2.46 6.79
N ALA A 79 -0.28 1.63 7.83
CA ALA A 79 0.35 0.33 7.77
C ALA A 79 -0.29 -0.51 6.65
N SER A 80 0.51 -1.35 6.01
CA SER A 80 0.06 -2.22 4.91
C SER A 80 -0.49 -3.57 5.40
N GLY A 81 -1.08 -3.59 6.59
CA GLY A 81 -1.73 -4.76 7.17
C GLY A 81 -0.76 -5.86 7.57
N TYR A 82 -0.32 -6.66 6.62
CA TYR A 82 0.55 -7.82 6.84
C TYR A 82 2.03 -7.58 6.50
N GLY A 83 2.41 -6.35 6.20
CA GLY A 83 3.80 -5.95 5.98
C GLY A 83 4.16 -5.70 4.52
N ASP A 84 5.37 -6.11 4.14
CA ASP A 84 5.91 -5.87 2.81
C ASP A 84 5.23 -6.73 1.74
N GLY A 85 5.18 -6.23 0.52
CA GLY A 85 4.58 -6.94 -0.59
C GLY A 85 4.22 -6.06 -1.78
N ASN A 86 3.59 -6.66 -2.78
CA ASN A 86 2.98 -5.95 -3.91
C ASN A 86 1.47 -6.04 -3.76
N TYR A 87 0.82 -4.90 -3.62
CA TYR A 87 -0.60 -4.83 -3.36
C TYR A 87 -1.36 -4.24 -4.54
N PRO A 88 -2.50 -4.85 -4.94
CA PRO A 88 -3.27 -4.35 -6.06
C PRO A 88 -3.97 -3.03 -5.73
N VAL A 89 -3.99 -2.15 -6.72
CA VAL A 89 -4.68 -0.86 -6.66
C VAL A 89 -5.75 -0.81 -7.73
N TYR A 90 -6.97 -0.55 -7.31
CA TYR A 90 -8.12 -0.34 -8.17
C TYR A 90 -8.62 1.08 -8.05
N GLY A 91 -9.20 1.58 -9.12
CA GLY A 91 -9.87 2.87 -9.16
C GLY A 91 -11.34 2.73 -9.51
N GLU A 92 -12.12 3.71 -9.11
CA GLU A 92 -13.47 3.89 -9.60
C GLU A 92 -13.51 5.06 -10.56
N VAL A 93 -14.06 4.85 -11.74
CA VAL A 93 -14.19 5.85 -12.81
C VAL A 93 -15.65 6.14 -13.04
N ASN A 94 -16.03 7.41 -13.05
CA ASN A 94 -17.40 7.82 -13.29
C ASN A 94 -17.75 7.86 -14.80
N GLU A 95 -18.97 8.24 -15.13
CA GLU A 95 -19.47 8.33 -16.52
C GLU A 95 -18.67 9.33 -17.39
N ASP A 96 -18.09 10.36 -16.78
CA ASP A 96 -17.26 11.35 -17.49
C ASP A 96 -15.81 10.87 -17.71
N GLY A 97 -15.47 9.65 -17.31
CA GLY A 97 -14.13 9.12 -17.41
C GLY A 97 -13.17 9.66 -16.32
N ARG A 98 -13.69 10.22 -15.23
CA ARG A 98 -12.89 10.77 -14.14
C ARG A 98 -12.66 9.75 -13.04
N MET A 99 -11.42 9.65 -12.55
CA MET A 99 -11.10 8.87 -11.36
C MET A 99 -11.71 9.54 -10.13
N VAL A 100 -12.58 8.82 -9.42
CA VAL A 100 -13.32 9.34 -8.26
C VAL A 100 -12.99 8.61 -6.97
N ALA A 101 -12.32 7.47 -7.02
CA ALA A 101 -11.81 6.75 -5.84
C ALA A 101 -10.62 5.87 -6.19
N LEU A 102 -9.79 5.59 -5.18
CA LEU A 102 -8.72 4.59 -5.25
C LEU A 102 -8.85 3.65 -4.06
N HIS A 103 -8.59 2.36 -4.30
CA HIS A 103 -8.60 1.30 -3.28
C HIS A 103 -7.32 0.49 -3.37
N ILE A 104 -6.68 0.28 -2.22
CA ILE A 104 -5.52 -0.60 -2.07
C ILE A 104 -5.94 -1.75 -1.16
N TYR A 105 -5.73 -2.99 -1.59
CA TYR A 105 -6.11 -4.17 -0.82
C TYR A 105 -4.88 -4.88 -0.27
N PHE A 106 -4.74 -4.91 1.05
CA PHE A 106 -3.58 -5.50 1.73
C PHE A 106 -3.80 -6.95 2.16
N ASP A 107 -5.03 -7.43 2.18
CA ASP A 107 -5.38 -8.80 2.51
C ASP A 107 -5.90 -9.53 1.27
N GLU A 108 -7.19 -9.60 1.08
CA GLU A 108 -7.82 -10.23 -0.07
C GLU A 108 -8.22 -9.19 -1.11
N ASP A 109 -7.91 -9.45 -2.37
CA ASP A 109 -8.39 -8.67 -3.50
C ASP A 109 -9.81 -9.11 -3.85
N PRO A 110 -10.84 -8.30 -3.61
CA PRO A 110 -12.23 -8.68 -3.85
C PRO A 110 -12.56 -8.83 -5.34
N HIS A 111 -11.70 -8.37 -6.25
CA HIS A 111 -11.91 -8.45 -7.69
C HIS A 111 -11.31 -9.72 -8.30
N SER A 112 -10.21 -10.22 -7.75
CA SER A 112 -9.59 -11.49 -8.16
C SER A 112 -9.91 -12.66 -7.23
N GLY A 113 -10.28 -12.38 -5.99
CA GLY A 113 -10.45 -13.37 -4.92
C GLY A 113 -9.13 -13.91 -4.37
N GLU A 114 -8.00 -13.36 -4.79
CA GLU A 114 -6.68 -13.77 -4.33
C GLU A 114 -6.30 -13.04 -3.04
N GLN A 115 -5.80 -13.80 -2.07
CA GLN A 115 -5.22 -13.25 -0.84
C GLN A 115 -3.77 -12.84 -1.11
N SER A 116 -3.32 -11.73 -0.51
CA SER A 116 -1.93 -11.32 -0.61
C SER A 116 -1.00 -12.38 -0.06
N MET A 117 0.21 -12.50 -0.62
CA MET A 117 1.21 -13.48 -0.16
C MET A 117 1.59 -13.23 1.31
N SER A 118 1.71 -11.98 1.73
CA SER A 118 2.02 -11.60 3.10
C SER A 118 0.91 -12.03 4.07
N ALA A 119 -0.36 -11.80 3.71
CA ALA A 119 -1.50 -12.24 4.51
C ALA A 119 -1.57 -13.76 4.60
N ARG A 120 -1.38 -14.46 3.49
CA ARG A 120 -1.31 -15.95 3.45
C ARG A 120 -0.22 -16.49 4.37
N PHE A 121 0.97 -15.86 4.33
CA PHE A 121 2.10 -16.27 5.17
C PHE A 121 1.79 -16.09 6.66
N VAL A 122 1.34 -14.90 7.07
CA VAL A 122 1.04 -14.61 8.48
C VAL A 122 -0.11 -15.48 9.00
N ASN A 123 -1.18 -15.64 8.23
CA ASN A 123 -2.31 -16.48 8.60
C ASN A 123 -1.91 -17.95 8.63
N GLY A 124 -1.08 -18.40 7.69
CA GLY A 124 -0.56 -19.75 7.64
C GLY A 124 0.34 -20.11 8.82
N LEU A 125 1.12 -19.15 9.33
CA LEU A 125 1.86 -19.35 10.59
C LEU A 125 0.93 -19.52 11.79
N LYS A 126 -0.19 -18.79 11.83
CA LYS A 126 -1.17 -18.89 12.93
C LYS A 126 -1.94 -20.19 12.93
N ASP A 127 -2.32 -20.70 11.77
CA ASP A 127 -3.13 -21.92 11.64
C ASP A 127 -2.29 -23.20 11.42
N GLY A 128 -0.96 -23.07 11.30
CA GLY A 128 -0.03 -24.18 11.15
C GLY A 128 0.07 -24.74 9.73
N THR A 129 -0.47 -24.06 8.71
CA THR A 129 -0.31 -24.43 7.30
C THR A 129 0.99 -23.94 6.70
N VAL A 130 1.62 -22.93 7.29
CA VAL A 130 3.00 -22.51 6.99
C VAL A 130 3.89 -22.89 8.18
N ILE A 131 4.90 -23.71 7.93
CA ILE A 131 5.86 -24.18 8.93
C ILE A 131 7.29 -23.89 8.49
N TYR A 132 8.20 -23.74 9.46
CA TYR A 132 9.62 -23.71 9.17
C TYR A 132 10.15 -25.15 9.03
N ASP A 133 10.69 -25.46 7.87
CA ASP A 133 11.31 -26.75 7.59
C ASP A 133 12.81 -26.66 7.90
N GLU A 134 13.24 -27.29 9.01
CA GLU A 134 14.63 -27.25 9.46
C GLU A 134 15.59 -27.93 8.48
N ASP A 135 15.13 -28.97 7.78
CA ASP A 135 15.95 -29.68 6.79
C ASP A 135 16.22 -28.85 5.55
N LYS A 136 15.27 -27.99 5.15
CA LYS A 136 15.38 -27.09 4.01
C LYS A 136 15.89 -25.70 4.38
N GLY A 137 15.81 -25.31 5.65
CA GLY A 137 16.25 -23.99 6.14
C GLY A 137 15.36 -22.84 5.68
N HIS A 138 14.08 -23.07 5.38
CA HIS A 138 13.11 -22.04 5.01
C HIS A 138 11.67 -22.45 5.37
N TYR A 139 10.76 -21.47 5.28
CA TYR A 139 9.33 -21.73 5.48
C TYR A 139 8.71 -22.43 4.28
N VAL A 140 7.80 -23.34 4.56
CA VAL A 140 7.07 -24.13 3.57
C VAL A 140 5.57 -23.96 3.81
N ASP A 141 4.83 -23.66 2.74
CA ASP A 141 3.37 -23.71 2.74
C ASP A 141 2.92 -25.14 2.40
N LEU A 142 2.28 -25.80 3.37
CA LEU A 142 1.82 -27.19 3.22
C LEU A 142 0.72 -27.34 2.16
N ASN A 143 0.04 -26.25 1.80
CA ASN A 143 -0.98 -26.25 0.74
C ASN A 143 -0.36 -26.27 -0.66
N GLU A 144 0.89 -25.84 -0.81
CA GLU A 144 1.62 -25.82 -2.09
C GLU A 144 2.41 -27.10 -2.37
N VAL A 145 2.53 -28.00 -1.39
CA VAL A 145 3.32 -29.25 -1.49
C VAL A 145 2.53 -30.40 -2.10
N THR A 146 1.33 -30.20 -2.61
CA THR A 146 0.54 -31.24 -3.28
C THR A 146 0.77 -31.18 -4.79
N ALA A 147 1.72 -31.95 -5.23
CA ALA A 147 1.77 -32.43 -6.60
C ALA A 147 2.27 -33.88 -6.62
#